data_9efe69b808cb55e9c4f4359ff0bf1c62
#
_entry.id   9efe69b808cb55e9c4f4359ff0bf1c62
#
_cell.length_a   1.000
_cell.length_b   1.000
_cell.length_c   1.000
_cell.angle_alpha   90.00
_cell.angle_beta   90.00
_cell.angle_gamma   90.00
#
_symmetry.space_group_name_H-M   'P 1'
#
loop_
_entity.id
_entity.type
_entity.pdbx_description
1 polymer ?
#
loop_
_entity_poly.entity_id
_entity_poly.type
_entity_poly.pdbx_seq_one_letter_code
_entity_poly.pdbx_strand_id
1 'polypeptide(L)'
;MRQCKTPKSTVLTPAEETIVVAFRQKTLLPLDNVLGCLRDTIPNLSRSALHRCLQRHGISRLPVEETKEQRKRFKTYEIGYVHIDSCELRHADGKLVMFLAIDRVSKFTYVEFHDSVGKMEGSAFLKNVVEVFPYRIHIVLTDNGMAFADLPKNRDRPTTRWLGPHIFDRVCIEHGIEHRLTKPYHPWTNGQAERMNRTIKDATVKVYHYDDLESLKAHVLAFVTAYNFAKHLKALRWRTPYQVICETWTQAPSIFKIDPHQLIPGPHT
;
A
#
# COMPACT_ATOMS: atom_id res chain seq x y z
N MET A 1 -33.49 32.00 28.92
CA MET A 1 -33.09 31.30 27.69
C MET A 1 -32.17 32.19 26.87
N ARG A 2 -30.87 31.85 26.73
CA ARG A 2 -29.97 32.62 25.87
C ARG A 2 -30.24 32.21 24.41
N GLN A 3 -30.73 33.16 23.59
CA GLN A 3 -30.89 32.97 22.15
C GLN A 3 -29.51 32.66 21.54
N CYS A 4 -29.40 31.50 20.95
CA CYS A 4 -28.21 31.10 20.21
C CYS A 4 -28.12 32.01 18.97
N LYS A 5 -27.20 32.98 18.99
CA LYS A 5 -26.98 33.88 17.85
C LYS A 5 -26.36 33.07 16.71
N THR A 6 -27.06 33.00 15.59
CA THR A 6 -26.50 32.42 14.36
C THR A 6 -25.21 33.16 13.97
N PRO A 7 -24.08 32.45 13.78
CA PRO A 7 -22.83 33.11 13.45
C PRO A 7 -22.92 33.77 12.06
N LYS A 8 -22.61 35.09 12.00
CA LYS A 8 -22.57 35.86 10.76
C LYS A 8 -21.19 35.82 10.11
N SER A 9 -21.12 35.97 8.79
CA SER A 9 -19.86 36.15 8.11
C SER A 9 -19.24 37.51 8.46
N THR A 10 -17.93 37.52 8.60
CA THR A 10 -17.15 38.77 8.76
C THR A 10 -16.48 39.19 7.45
N VAL A 11 -16.54 38.34 6.41
CA VAL A 11 -15.84 38.55 5.13
C VAL A 11 -16.82 38.67 3.97
N LEU A 12 -17.94 37.93 4.00
CA LEU A 12 -18.93 37.95 2.93
C LEU A 12 -20.13 38.80 3.33
N THR A 13 -20.62 39.61 2.43
CA THR A 13 -21.88 40.31 2.54
C THR A 13 -23.07 39.33 2.39
N PRO A 14 -24.27 39.65 2.87
CA PRO A 14 -25.45 38.81 2.69
C PRO A 14 -25.77 38.49 1.21
N ALA A 15 -25.52 39.43 0.32
CA ALA A 15 -25.70 39.23 -1.13
C ALA A 15 -24.68 38.22 -1.70
N GLU A 16 -23.42 38.34 -1.33
CA GLU A 16 -22.38 37.39 -1.73
C GLU A 16 -22.63 35.99 -1.18
N GLU A 17 -23.08 35.86 0.07
CA GLU A 17 -23.50 34.57 0.62
C GLU A 17 -24.64 33.93 -0.20
N THR A 18 -25.62 34.73 -0.61
CA THR A 18 -26.72 34.24 -1.45
C THR A 18 -26.23 33.74 -2.79
N ILE A 19 -25.30 34.45 -3.42
CA ILE A 19 -24.66 34.03 -4.67
C ILE A 19 -23.91 32.70 -4.50
N VAL A 20 -23.10 32.57 -3.46
CA VAL A 20 -22.34 31.34 -3.15
C VAL A 20 -23.26 30.16 -2.94
N VAL A 21 -24.34 30.34 -2.16
CA VAL A 21 -25.31 29.28 -1.84
C VAL A 21 -26.06 28.83 -3.09
N ALA A 22 -26.59 29.80 -3.87
CA ALA A 22 -27.33 29.50 -5.10
C ALA A 22 -26.44 28.80 -6.13
N PHE A 23 -25.20 29.26 -6.30
CA PHE A 23 -24.23 28.66 -7.21
C PHE A 23 -23.91 27.21 -6.80
N ARG A 24 -23.62 26.99 -5.50
CA ARG A 24 -23.31 25.65 -4.98
C ARG A 24 -24.48 24.68 -5.16
N GLN A 25 -25.70 25.10 -4.83
CA GLN A 25 -26.89 24.27 -4.94
C GLN A 25 -27.23 23.89 -6.37
N LYS A 26 -27.04 24.83 -7.32
CA LYS A 26 -27.34 24.57 -8.74
C LYS A 26 -26.28 23.75 -9.44
N THR A 27 -25.00 23.97 -9.11
CA THR A 27 -23.89 23.36 -9.86
C THR A 27 -23.38 22.07 -9.23
N LEU A 28 -23.59 21.88 -7.93
CA LEU A 28 -23.04 20.74 -7.15
C LEU A 28 -21.52 20.56 -7.28
N LEU A 29 -20.79 21.60 -7.69
CA LEU A 29 -19.35 21.55 -7.89
C LEU A 29 -18.60 21.40 -6.55
N PRO A 30 -17.46 20.68 -6.51
CA PRO A 30 -16.55 20.64 -5.37
C PRO A 30 -16.14 22.04 -4.91
N LEU A 31 -15.77 22.18 -3.63
CA LEU A 31 -15.45 23.48 -3.00
C LEU A 31 -14.42 24.30 -3.79
N ASP A 32 -13.33 23.66 -4.23
CA ASP A 32 -12.26 24.35 -4.93
C ASP A 32 -12.69 24.83 -6.33
N ASN A 33 -13.60 24.11 -6.98
CA ASN A 33 -14.17 24.51 -8.25
C ASN A 33 -15.14 25.70 -8.07
N VAL A 34 -15.96 25.69 -7.02
CA VAL A 34 -16.82 26.85 -6.66
C VAL A 34 -15.99 28.08 -6.39
N LEU A 35 -14.88 27.93 -5.66
CA LEU A 35 -13.93 29.02 -5.40
C LEU A 35 -13.37 29.58 -6.71
N GLY A 36 -12.91 28.70 -7.60
CA GLY A 36 -12.37 29.12 -8.90
C GLY A 36 -13.37 29.88 -9.75
N CYS A 37 -14.63 29.39 -9.83
CA CYS A 37 -15.66 30.03 -10.62
C CYS A 37 -16.15 31.40 -10.06
N LEU A 38 -16.13 31.58 -8.74
CA LEU A 38 -16.65 32.79 -8.10
C LEU A 38 -15.55 33.83 -7.78
N ARG A 39 -14.30 33.54 -8.05
CA ARG A 39 -13.15 34.41 -7.70
C ARG A 39 -13.22 35.79 -8.37
N ASP A 40 -13.67 35.84 -9.61
CA ASP A 40 -13.78 37.10 -10.37
C ASP A 40 -15.01 37.92 -9.93
N THR A 41 -16.05 37.24 -9.46
CA THR A 41 -17.29 37.89 -8.98
C THR A 41 -17.16 38.35 -7.52
N ILE A 42 -16.43 37.61 -6.71
CA ILE A 42 -16.20 37.89 -5.28
C ILE A 42 -14.69 37.85 -5.01
N PRO A 43 -13.95 38.94 -5.28
CA PRO A 43 -12.49 38.94 -5.21
C PRO A 43 -11.91 38.60 -3.84
N ASN A 44 -12.63 38.89 -2.76
CA ASN A 44 -12.20 38.61 -1.37
C ASN A 44 -12.58 37.23 -0.88
N LEU A 45 -13.13 36.37 -1.76
CA LEU A 45 -13.54 35.01 -1.40
C LEU A 45 -12.34 34.13 -1.15
N SER A 46 -12.08 33.81 0.11
CA SER A 46 -11.06 32.83 0.48
C SER A 46 -11.70 31.43 0.61
N ARG A 47 -10.86 30.40 0.46
CA ARG A 47 -11.29 28.99 0.64
C ARG A 47 -11.93 28.75 2.00
N SER A 48 -11.40 29.36 3.06
CA SER A 48 -11.91 29.24 4.42
C SER A 48 -13.23 29.99 4.61
N ALA A 49 -13.40 31.15 4.00
CA ALA A 49 -14.66 31.92 4.04
C ALA A 49 -15.76 31.16 3.30
N LEU A 50 -15.47 30.62 2.12
CA LEU A 50 -16.37 29.79 1.34
C LEU A 50 -16.79 28.53 2.13
N HIS A 51 -15.85 27.79 2.71
CA HIS A 51 -16.16 26.59 3.48
C HIS A 51 -17.07 26.89 4.68
N ARG A 52 -16.77 27.96 5.45
CA ARG A 52 -17.62 28.38 6.59
C ARG A 52 -19.00 28.83 6.14
N CYS A 53 -19.11 29.53 5.01
CA CYS A 53 -20.39 29.89 4.43
C CYS A 53 -21.23 28.63 4.11
N LEU A 54 -20.65 27.66 3.37
CA LEU A 54 -21.32 26.41 3.03
C LEU A 54 -21.70 25.57 4.27
N GLN A 55 -20.89 25.62 5.33
CA GLN A 55 -21.22 24.96 6.60
C GLN A 55 -22.42 25.60 7.30
N ARG A 56 -22.47 26.94 7.37
CA ARG A 56 -23.61 27.66 7.98
C ARG A 56 -24.93 27.32 7.28
N HIS A 57 -24.88 27.15 5.98
CA HIS A 57 -26.06 26.79 5.17
C HIS A 57 -26.31 25.28 5.03
N GLY A 58 -25.53 24.43 5.72
CA GLY A 58 -25.72 22.96 5.71
C GLY A 58 -25.39 22.27 4.39
N ILE A 59 -24.73 22.96 3.44
CA ILE A 59 -24.43 22.48 2.08
C ILE A 59 -22.92 22.27 1.83
N SER A 60 -22.13 22.16 2.87
CA SER A 60 -20.70 21.91 2.75
C SER A 60 -20.39 20.54 2.14
N ARG A 61 -21.23 19.54 2.38
CA ARG A 61 -21.17 18.22 1.76
C ARG A 61 -22.03 18.19 0.52
N LEU A 62 -21.51 17.57 -0.55
CA LEU A 62 -22.34 17.29 -1.73
C LEU A 62 -23.37 16.22 -1.39
N PRO A 63 -24.58 16.29 -1.96
CA PRO A 63 -25.54 15.21 -1.86
C PRO A 63 -24.87 13.93 -2.39
N VAL A 64 -24.90 12.88 -1.59
CA VAL A 64 -24.46 11.55 -2.01
C VAL A 64 -25.73 10.85 -2.49
N GLU A 65 -25.79 10.47 -3.78
CA GLU A 65 -26.83 9.58 -4.24
C GLU A 65 -26.80 8.30 -3.39
N GLU A 66 -27.90 7.93 -2.78
CA GLU A 66 -28.01 6.76 -1.88
C GLU A 66 -27.74 5.42 -2.57
N THR A 67 -27.56 5.42 -3.88
CA THR A 67 -27.25 4.24 -4.71
C THR A 67 -25.80 3.78 -4.66
N LYS A 68 -24.91 4.45 -3.94
CA LYS A 68 -23.59 3.85 -3.68
C LYS A 68 -23.78 2.76 -2.65
N GLU A 69 -23.83 1.50 -3.14
CA GLU A 69 -23.64 0.32 -2.29
C GLU A 69 -22.64 0.65 -1.19
N GLN A 70 -23.07 0.44 0.07
CA GLN A 70 -22.19 0.66 1.22
C GLN A 70 -20.85 0.00 0.91
N ARG A 71 -19.80 0.80 0.78
CA ARG A 71 -18.47 0.29 0.52
C ARG A 71 -18.22 -0.81 1.53
N LYS A 72 -18.20 -2.06 1.06
CA LYS A 72 -17.97 -3.24 1.91
C LYS A 72 -16.78 -2.90 2.79
N ARG A 73 -16.97 -2.93 4.10
CA ARG A 73 -15.87 -2.72 5.05
C ARG A 73 -14.78 -3.69 4.70
N PHE A 74 -13.57 -3.21 4.48
CA PHE A 74 -12.43 -4.09 4.22
C PHE A 74 -12.34 -5.08 5.36
N LYS A 75 -12.24 -6.38 5.02
CA LYS A 75 -12.03 -7.43 6.01
C LYS A 75 -10.79 -7.07 6.83
N THR A 76 -10.91 -7.18 8.15
CA THR A 76 -9.75 -7.10 9.03
C THR A 76 -8.93 -8.37 8.80
N TYR A 77 -7.65 -8.20 8.56
CA TYR A 77 -6.72 -9.32 8.37
C TYR A 77 -5.77 -9.36 9.56
N GLU A 78 -5.31 -10.56 9.86
CA GLU A 78 -4.26 -10.78 10.85
C GLU A 78 -2.88 -10.60 10.22
N ILE A 79 -1.86 -10.37 11.05
CA ILE A 79 -0.46 -10.34 10.62
C ILE A 79 -0.06 -11.72 10.08
N GLY A 80 0.82 -11.76 9.07
CA GLY A 80 1.17 -13.01 8.38
C GLY A 80 0.41 -13.23 7.07
N TYR A 81 -0.33 -12.22 6.59
CA TYR A 81 -0.81 -12.16 5.22
C TYR A 81 0.18 -11.34 4.36
N VAL A 82 1.00 -12.03 3.59
CA VAL A 82 2.11 -11.45 2.85
C VAL A 82 1.78 -11.34 1.36
N HIS A 83 2.05 -10.19 0.77
CA HIS A 83 2.03 -9.99 -0.67
C HIS A 83 3.45 -10.13 -1.20
N ILE A 84 3.63 -10.91 -2.25
CA ILE A 84 4.93 -11.10 -2.92
C ILE A 84 4.81 -10.62 -4.35
N ASP A 85 5.88 -9.98 -4.83
CA ASP A 85 6.01 -9.49 -6.20
C ASP A 85 7.49 -9.48 -6.60
N SER A 86 7.77 -9.37 -7.89
CA SER A 86 9.12 -9.18 -8.40
C SER A 86 9.16 -8.03 -9.39
N CYS A 87 10.27 -7.31 -9.42
CA CYS A 87 10.45 -6.26 -10.41
C CYS A 87 11.91 -6.15 -10.85
N GLU A 88 12.11 -5.66 -12.09
CA GLU A 88 13.43 -5.31 -12.58
C GLU A 88 13.80 -3.89 -12.12
N LEU A 89 15.03 -3.77 -11.62
CA LEU A 89 15.77 -2.53 -11.44
C LEU A 89 16.80 -2.43 -12.56
N ARG A 90 16.77 -1.33 -13.29
CA ARG A 90 17.68 -1.14 -14.44
C ARG A 90 18.78 -0.17 -14.05
N HIS A 91 20.02 -0.53 -14.44
CA HIS A 91 21.22 0.24 -14.29
C HIS A 91 21.99 0.23 -15.62
N ALA A 92 22.95 1.13 -15.80
CA ALA A 92 23.78 1.19 -17.01
C ALA A 92 24.53 -0.12 -17.26
N ASP A 93 25.01 -0.78 -16.20
CA ASP A 93 25.77 -2.05 -16.25
C ASP A 93 24.87 -3.29 -16.41
N GLY A 94 23.55 -3.12 -16.43
CA GLY A 94 22.64 -4.25 -16.60
C GLY A 94 21.32 -4.12 -15.85
N LYS A 95 20.73 -5.28 -15.60
CA LYS A 95 19.45 -5.39 -14.86
C LYS A 95 19.64 -6.27 -13.63
N LEU A 96 18.93 -5.90 -12.59
CA LEU A 96 18.85 -6.63 -11.33
C LEU A 96 17.38 -6.97 -11.07
N VAL A 97 17.09 -8.20 -10.72
CA VAL A 97 15.76 -8.60 -10.30
C VAL A 97 15.64 -8.45 -8.79
N MET A 98 14.67 -7.67 -8.34
CA MET A 98 14.31 -7.56 -6.94
C MET A 98 13.03 -8.34 -6.68
N PHE A 99 13.06 -9.32 -5.80
CA PHE A 99 11.90 -9.93 -5.18
C PHE A 99 11.54 -9.15 -3.93
N LEU A 100 10.26 -8.97 -3.69
CA LEU A 100 9.73 -8.18 -2.59
C LEU A 100 8.59 -8.93 -1.90
N ALA A 101 8.63 -8.97 -0.57
CA ALA A 101 7.54 -9.43 0.28
C ALA A 101 7.11 -8.30 1.21
N ILE A 102 5.82 -8.05 1.32
CA ILE A 102 5.25 -7.06 2.25
C ILE A 102 4.06 -7.63 2.99
N ASP A 103 4.10 -7.58 4.32
CA ASP A 103 2.94 -7.96 5.15
C ASP A 103 1.80 -6.95 5.00
N ARG A 104 0.60 -7.48 4.82
CA ARG A 104 -0.60 -6.66 4.59
C ARG A 104 -0.97 -5.77 5.75
N VAL A 105 -0.70 -6.20 6.97
CA VAL A 105 -1.10 -5.52 8.21
C VAL A 105 0.01 -4.62 8.73
N SER A 106 1.16 -5.18 9.03
CA SER A 106 2.31 -4.44 9.60
C SER A 106 3.03 -3.56 8.58
N LYS A 107 2.89 -3.85 7.26
CA LYS A 107 3.69 -3.25 6.18
C LYS A 107 5.18 -3.58 6.26
N PHE A 108 5.57 -4.50 7.11
CA PHE A 108 6.95 -4.96 7.17
C PHE A 108 7.36 -5.55 5.84
N THR A 109 8.49 -5.12 5.33
CA THR A 109 8.93 -5.38 3.97
C THR A 109 10.28 -6.10 3.98
N TYR A 110 10.42 -7.10 3.14
CA TYR A 110 11.67 -7.83 2.91
C TYR A 110 11.96 -7.85 1.41
N VAL A 111 13.22 -7.73 1.04
CA VAL A 111 13.66 -7.76 -0.36
C VAL A 111 14.89 -8.62 -0.53
N GLU A 112 15.00 -9.26 -1.69
CA GLU A 112 16.21 -9.96 -2.15
C GLU A 112 16.48 -9.61 -3.60
N PHE A 113 17.73 -9.81 -4.00
CA PHE A 113 18.18 -9.58 -5.37
C PHE A 113 18.61 -10.89 -6.01
N HIS A 114 18.19 -11.07 -7.25
CA HIS A 114 18.50 -12.23 -8.07
C HIS A 114 18.86 -11.79 -9.50
N ASP A 115 19.56 -12.64 -10.23
CA ASP A 115 19.94 -12.37 -11.61
C ASP A 115 18.78 -12.62 -12.59
N SER A 116 17.82 -13.44 -12.18
CA SER A 116 16.69 -13.85 -13.03
C SER A 116 15.38 -13.99 -12.25
N VAL A 117 14.28 -14.00 -13.01
CA VAL A 117 12.95 -14.34 -12.49
C VAL A 117 12.65 -15.79 -12.87
N GLY A 118 12.79 -16.70 -11.93
CA GLY A 118 12.58 -18.13 -12.15
C GLY A 118 11.80 -18.80 -11.02
N LYS A 119 11.40 -20.04 -11.27
CA LYS A 119 10.66 -20.86 -10.30
C LYS A 119 11.52 -21.19 -9.07
N MET A 120 12.81 -21.41 -9.28
CA MET A 120 13.76 -21.73 -8.20
C MET A 120 13.97 -20.49 -7.31
N GLU A 121 14.22 -19.34 -7.93
CA GLU A 121 14.42 -18.07 -7.24
C GLU A 121 13.19 -17.67 -6.44
N GLY A 122 11.98 -17.78 -7.03
CA GLY A 122 10.73 -17.50 -6.32
C GLY A 122 10.51 -18.42 -5.11
N SER A 123 10.83 -19.72 -5.24
CA SER A 123 10.69 -20.67 -4.14
C SER A 123 11.77 -20.48 -3.05
N ALA A 124 13.02 -20.16 -3.42
CA ALA A 124 14.07 -19.83 -2.48
C ALA A 124 13.74 -18.56 -1.71
N PHE A 125 13.28 -17.53 -2.42
CA PHE A 125 12.81 -16.29 -1.81
C PHE A 125 11.71 -16.54 -0.77
N LEU A 126 10.69 -17.37 -1.07
CA LEU A 126 9.64 -17.69 -0.11
C LEU A 126 10.19 -18.35 1.15
N LYS A 127 11.16 -19.28 1.03
CA LYS A 127 11.80 -19.92 2.19
C LYS A 127 12.48 -18.86 3.08
N ASN A 128 13.23 -17.95 2.48
CA ASN A 128 13.88 -16.87 3.22
C ASN A 128 12.87 -15.90 3.85
N VAL A 129 11.77 -15.60 3.15
CA VAL A 129 10.65 -14.82 3.72
C VAL A 129 10.08 -15.51 4.95
N VAL A 130 9.86 -16.82 4.89
CA VAL A 130 9.37 -17.60 6.04
C VAL A 130 10.37 -17.55 7.20
N GLU A 131 11.66 -17.54 6.97
CA GLU A 131 12.67 -17.45 8.02
C GLU A 131 12.78 -16.06 8.64
N VAL A 132 12.79 -15.01 7.81
CA VAL A 132 13.02 -13.62 8.23
C VAL A 132 11.83 -13.03 9.01
N PHE A 133 10.60 -13.37 8.62
CA PHE A 133 9.42 -12.85 9.32
C PHE A 133 9.32 -13.48 10.72
N PRO A 134 9.20 -12.70 11.81
CA PRO A 134 9.21 -13.24 13.18
C PRO A 134 7.95 -13.99 13.57
N TYR A 135 6.93 -13.99 12.73
CA TYR A 135 5.63 -14.60 12.92
C TYR A 135 5.31 -15.61 11.83
N ARG A 136 4.30 -16.45 12.07
CA ARG A 136 3.85 -17.43 11.10
C ARG A 136 3.12 -16.74 9.94
N ILE A 137 3.54 -17.08 8.74
CA ILE A 137 2.86 -16.66 7.52
C ILE A 137 1.76 -17.69 7.25
N HIS A 138 0.52 -17.22 7.10
CA HIS A 138 -0.63 -18.09 6.85
C HIS A 138 -1.21 -17.91 5.45
N ILE A 139 -1.01 -16.76 4.81
CA ILE A 139 -1.42 -16.47 3.44
C ILE A 139 -0.30 -15.77 2.70
N VAL A 140 -0.05 -16.24 1.47
CA VAL A 140 0.80 -15.54 0.50
C VAL A 140 -0.04 -15.22 -0.73
N LEU A 141 -0.01 -13.97 -1.16
CA LEU A 141 -0.64 -13.51 -2.39
C LEU A 141 0.43 -13.10 -3.40
N THR A 142 0.40 -13.72 -4.58
CA THR A 142 1.29 -13.38 -5.69
C THR A 142 0.48 -13.02 -6.94
N ASP A 143 1.16 -12.50 -7.94
CA ASP A 143 0.64 -12.48 -9.31
C ASP A 143 0.70 -13.88 -9.95
N ASN A 144 0.33 -13.97 -11.23
CA ASN A 144 0.40 -15.21 -12.00
C ASN A 144 1.75 -15.37 -12.73
N GLY A 145 2.80 -14.70 -12.28
CA GLY A 145 4.14 -14.77 -12.85
C GLY A 145 4.75 -16.16 -12.78
N MET A 146 5.65 -16.46 -13.70
CA MET A 146 6.32 -17.76 -13.81
C MET A 146 7.10 -18.16 -12.55
N ALA A 147 7.56 -17.19 -11.77
CA ALA A 147 8.24 -17.47 -10.49
C ALA A 147 7.32 -18.08 -9.43
N PHE A 148 6.02 -17.82 -9.52
CA PHE A 148 5.03 -18.14 -8.48
C PHE A 148 3.99 -19.15 -8.91
N ALA A 149 3.70 -19.25 -10.22
CA ALA A 149 2.66 -20.14 -10.73
C ALA A 149 3.01 -20.68 -12.12
N ASP A 150 2.39 -21.81 -12.47
CA ASP A 150 2.44 -22.28 -13.84
C ASP A 150 1.64 -21.33 -14.75
N LEU A 151 2.21 -21.04 -15.92
CA LEU A 151 1.54 -20.22 -16.91
C LEU A 151 0.21 -20.87 -17.33
N PRO A 152 -0.84 -20.10 -17.62
CA PRO A 152 -2.15 -20.66 -17.99
C PRO A 152 -2.09 -21.67 -19.13
N LYS A 153 -1.17 -21.46 -20.09
CA LYS A 153 -0.93 -22.40 -21.22
C LYS A 153 -0.41 -23.77 -20.76
N ASN A 154 0.16 -23.88 -19.59
CA ASN A 154 0.79 -25.09 -19.08
C ASN A 154 -0.04 -25.78 -17.98
N ARG A 155 -1.06 -25.13 -17.41
CA ARG A 155 -1.88 -25.69 -16.33
C ARG A 155 -2.65 -26.93 -16.74
N ASP A 156 -3.07 -27.00 -18.00
CA ASP A 156 -3.87 -28.11 -18.53
C ASP A 156 -3.03 -29.15 -19.32
N ARG A 157 -1.71 -29.00 -19.36
CA ARG A 157 -0.85 -29.97 -20.06
C ARG A 157 -0.69 -31.25 -19.22
N PRO A 158 -0.83 -32.46 -19.82
CA PRO A 158 -0.61 -33.72 -19.10
C PRO A 158 0.73 -33.84 -18.42
N THR A 159 1.77 -33.21 -18.98
CA THR A 159 3.14 -33.20 -18.44
C THR A 159 3.27 -32.48 -17.10
N THR A 160 2.45 -31.46 -16.82
CA THR A 160 2.48 -30.76 -15.53
C THR A 160 1.81 -31.55 -14.43
N ARG A 161 0.87 -32.41 -14.76
CA ARG A 161 0.20 -33.34 -13.82
C ARG A 161 1.17 -34.39 -13.23
N TRP A 162 2.17 -34.80 -13.99
CA TRP A 162 3.20 -35.78 -13.57
C TRP A 162 4.28 -35.15 -12.68
N LEU A 163 4.55 -33.86 -12.78
CA LEU A 163 5.59 -33.15 -12.02
C LEU A 163 5.10 -32.65 -10.66
N GLY A 164 3.80 -32.84 -10.34
CA GLY A 164 3.19 -32.34 -9.11
C GLY A 164 2.97 -30.82 -9.12
N PRO A 165 2.61 -30.21 -7.97
CA PRO A 165 2.35 -28.79 -7.87
C PRO A 165 3.60 -27.95 -8.18
N HIS A 166 3.40 -26.69 -8.56
CA HIS A 166 4.47 -25.74 -8.78
C HIS A 166 5.42 -25.71 -7.57
N ILE A 167 6.71 -25.52 -7.79
CA ILE A 167 7.73 -25.59 -6.72
C ILE A 167 7.45 -24.55 -5.61
N PHE A 168 6.91 -23.39 -5.96
CA PHE A 168 6.46 -22.38 -5.01
C PHE A 168 5.31 -22.91 -4.13
N ASP A 169 4.33 -23.58 -4.72
CA ASP A 169 3.22 -24.22 -3.99
C ASP A 169 3.70 -25.33 -3.05
N ARG A 170 4.75 -26.07 -3.43
CA ARG A 170 5.34 -27.08 -2.54
C ARG A 170 5.89 -26.45 -1.26
N VAL A 171 6.58 -25.31 -1.37
CA VAL A 171 7.07 -24.56 -0.21
C VAL A 171 5.89 -24.05 0.62
N CYS A 172 4.83 -23.55 -0.02
CA CYS A 172 3.62 -23.15 0.71
C CYS A 172 3.00 -24.31 1.49
N ILE A 173 2.88 -25.48 0.87
CA ILE A 173 2.33 -26.70 1.51
C ILE A 173 3.22 -27.15 2.68
N GLU A 174 4.55 -27.16 2.50
CA GLU A 174 5.52 -27.52 3.54
C GLU A 174 5.39 -26.67 4.80
N HIS A 175 5.08 -25.37 4.63
CA HIS A 175 4.94 -24.43 5.74
C HIS A 175 3.49 -24.16 6.16
N GLY A 176 2.50 -24.87 5.60
CA GLY A 176 1.09 -24.67 5.91
C GLY A 176 0.54 -23.31 5.47
N ILE A 177 1.07 -22.74 4.39
CA ILE A 177 0.71 -21.43 3.85
C ILE A 177 -0.35 -21.60 2.76
N GLU A 178 -1.43 -20.83 2.83
CA GLU A 178 -2.39 -20.72 1.74
C GLU A 178 -1.83 -19.81 0.64
N HIS A 179 -1.54 -20.37 -0.52
CA HIS A 179 -1.13 -19.59 -1.69
C HIS A 179 -2.35 -19.09 -2.46
N ARG A 180 -2.45 -17.80 -2.64
CA ARG A 180 -3.49 -17.12 -3.43
C ARG A 180 -2.88 -16.41 -4.63
N LEU A 181 -3.48 -16.61 -5.79
CA LEU A 181 -3.13 -15.88 -7.00
C LEU A 181 -4.07 -14.69 -7.20
N THR A 182 -3.54 -13.61 -7.76
CA THR A 182 -4.36 -12.48 -8.21
C THR A 182 -5.31 -12.94 -9.32
N LYS A 183 -6.54 -12.42 -9.29
CA LYS A 183 -7.48 -12.71 -10.37
C LYS A 183 -6.98 -12.05 -11.66
N PRO A 184 -7.01 -12.75 -12.79
CA PRO A 184 -6.72 -12.16 -14.08
C PRO A 184 -7.56 -10.89 -14.29
N TYR A 185 -6.99 -9.87 -14.88
CA TYR A 185 -7.63 -8.56 -15.12
C TYR A 185 -8.07 -7.77 -13.87
N HIS A 186 -7.60 -8.15 -12.66
CA HIS A 186 -7.84 -7.42 -11.43
C HIS A 186 -6.52 -6.98 -10.76
N PRO A 187 -5.76 -6.06 -11.38
CA PRO A 187 -4.42 -5.67 -10.92
C PRO A 187 -4.40 -5.09 -9.50
N TRP A 188 -5.51 -4.49 -9.05
CA TRP A 188 -5.61 -3.92 -7.69
C TRP A 188 -5.49 -4.92 -6.55
N THR A 189 -5.55 -6.24 -6.83
CA THR A 189 -5.42 -7.27 -5.79
C THR A 189 -4.01 -7.36 -5.23
N ASN A 190 -2.94 -7.12 -6.02
CA ASN A 190 -1.54 -7.06 -5.55
C ASN A 190 -1.02 -5.63 -5.31
N GLY A 191 -1.93 -4.65 -5.30
CA GLY A 191 -1.59 -3.23 -5.22
C GLY A 191 -0.72 -2.80 -4.03
N GLN A 192 -0.52 -3.64 -3.00
CA GLN A 192 0.42 -3.33 -1.91
C GLN A 192 1.87 -3.57 -2.31
N ALA A 193 2.17 -4.73 -2.89
CA ALA A 193 3.50 -5.04 -3.38
C ALA A 193 3.89 -4.11 -4.55
N GLU A 194 2.98 -3.88 -5.50
CA GLU A 194 3.19 -2.92 -6.60
C GLU A 194 3.50 -1.50 -6.11
N ARG A 195 2.75 -1.05 -5.09
CA ARG A 195 2.98 0.27 -4.47
C ARG A 195 4.34 0.32 -3.77
N MET A 196 4.74 -0.75 -3.09
CA MET A 196 6.03 -0.80 -2.43
C MET A 196 7.17 -0.84 -3.43
N ASN A 197 7.06 -1.62 -4.51
CA ASN A 197 7.98 -1.60 -5.64
C ASN A 197 8.15 -0.19 -6.22
N ARG A 198 7.04 0.54 -6.42
CA ARG A 198 7.08 1.93 -6.86
C ARG A 198 7.77 2.82 -5.83
N THR A 199 7.46 2.66 -4.54
CA THR A 199 8.04 3.46 -3.45
C THR A 199 9.55 3.29 -3.38
N ILE A 200 10.06 2.05 -3.53
CA ILE A 200 11.49 1.77 -3.59
C ILE A 200 12.11 2.43 -4.83
N LYS A 201 11.52 2.23 -6.02
CA LYS A 201 12.02 2.84 -7.26
C LYS A 201 12.04 4.37 -7.20
N ASP A 202 11.02 4.98 -6.61
CA ASP A 202 10.92 6.43 -6.44
C ASP A 202 11.95 6.98 -5.44
N ALA A 203 12.39 6.16 -4.49
CA ALA A 203 13.42 6.54 -3.52
C ALA A 203 14.84 6.21 -3.96
N THR A 204 15.03 5.45 -5.03
CA THR A 204 16.33 4.94 -5.50
C THR A 204 16.57 5.26 -6.97
N VAL A 205 16.33 4.31 -7.86
CA VAL A 205 16.70 4.35 -9.29
C VAL A 205 16.11 5.50 -10.09
N LYS A 206 15.05 6.15 -9.62
CA LYS A 206 14.47 7.30 -10.30
C LYS A 206 15.09 8.64 -9.88
N VAL A 207 15.81 8.68 -8.78
CA VAL A 207 16.33 9.92 -8.18
C VAL A 207 17.85 9.94 -8.20
N TYR A 208 18.48 8.78 -8.00
CA TYR A 208 19.91 8.68 -7.84
C TYR A 208 20.55 7.93 -9.00
N HIS A 209 21.76 8.36 -9.34
CA HIS A 209 22.68 7.63 -10.22
C HIS A 209 23.59 6.76 -9.34
N TYR A 210 23.90 5.58 -9.79
CA TYR A 210 24.77 4.65 -9.08
C TYR A 210 25.94 4.30 -9.98
N ASP A 211 27.11 4.14 -9.38
CA ASP A 211 28.33 3.77 -10.12
C ASP A 211 28.29 2.28 -10.51
N ASP A 212 27.66 1.45 -9.69
CA ASP A 212 27.56 0.00 -9.89
C ASP A 212 26.26 -0.58 -9.28
N LEU A 213 26.00 -1.85 -9.58
CA LEU A 213 24.83 -2.58 -9.07
C LEU A 213 24.91 -2.83 -7.55
N GLU A 214 26.08 -2.94 -6.96
CA GLU A 214 26.27 -3.18 -5.52
C GLU A 214 25.88 -1.94 -4.72
N SER A 215 26.26 -0.76 -5.18
CA SER A 215 25.82 0.52 -4.60
C SER A 215 24.30 0.68 -4.65
N LEU A 216 23.67 0.26 -5.75
CA LEU A 216 22.21 0.24 -5.86
C LEU A 216 21.57 -0.74 -4.86
N LYS A 217 22.11 -1.98 -4.75
CA LYS A 217 21.63 -2.97 -3.77
C LYS A 217 21.74 -2.44 -2.34
N ALA A 218 22.92 -1.90 -1.98
CA ALA A 218 23.16 -1.34 -0.66
C ALA A 218 22.17 -0.21 -0.31
N HIS A 219 21.89 0.68 -1.25
CA HIS A 219 20.93 1.76 -1.03
C HIS A 219 19.49 1.23 -0.88
N VAL A 220 19.05 0.28 -1.69
CA VAL A 220 17.74 -0.34 -1.56
C VAL A 220 17.58 -1.01 -0.18
N LEU A 221 18.59 -1.77 0.27
CA LEU A 221 18.57 -2.42 1.58
C LEU A 221 18.53 -1.39 2.72
N ALA A 222 19.33 -0.32 2.65
CA ALA A 222 19.29 0.77 3.62
C ALA A 222 17.92 1.46 3.65
N PHE A 223 17.32 1.69 2.48
CA PHE A 223 15.96 2.25 2.39
C PHE A 223 14.92 1.33 3.03
N VAL A 224 14.94 0.03 2.74
CA VAL A 224 13.98 -0.94 3.31
C VAL A 224 14.17 -1.06 4.83
N THR A 225 15.41 -1.04 5.31
CA THR A 225 15.71 -1.01 6.75
C THR A 225 15.11 0.25 7.40
N ALA A 226 15.38 1.42 6.84
CA ALA A 226 14.80 2.68 7.32
C ALA A 226 13.26 2.67 7.24
N TYR A 227 12.69 2.10 6.18
CA TYR A 227 11.25 1.96 6.03
C TYR A 227 10.65 1.10 7.15
N ASN A 228 11.26 -0.02 7.49
CA ASN A 228 10.76 -0.93 8.49
C ASN A 228 10.89 -0.40 9.92
N PHE A 229 12.02 0.24 10.25
CA PHE A 229 12.39 0.55 11.63
C PHE A 229 12.26 2.04 11.99
N ALA A 230 12.35 2.95 11.02
CA ALA A 230 12.37 4.39 11.27
C ALA A 230 11.20 5.16 10.65
N LYS A 231 10.66 4.71 9.51
CA LYS A 231 9.62 5.46 8.79
C LYS A 231 8.25 5.28 9.42
N HIS A 232 7.68 6.37 9.94
CA HIS A 232 6.31 6.40 10.45
C HIS A 232 5.30 6.48 9.30
N LEU A 233 4.36 5.54 9.26
CA LEU A 233 3.38 5.43 8.18
C LEU A 233 2.00 5.93 8.62
N LYS A 234 1.39 6.84 7.86
CA LYS A 234 0.02 7.30 8.11
C LYS A 234 -0.98 6.14 8.13
N ALA A 235 -0.78 5.15 7.25
CA ALA A 235 -1.60 3.95 7.20
C ALA A 235 -1.55 3.10 8.48
N LEU A 236 -0.48 3.22 9.25
CA LEU A 236 -0.26 2.57 10.54
C LEU A 236 -0.51 3.52 11.73
N ARG A 237 -1.26 4.60 11.52
CA ARG A 237 -1.51 5.63 12.55
C ARG A 237 -0.20 6.21 13.11
N TRP A 238 0.72 6.55 12.21
CA TRP A 238 2.04 7.12 12.52
C TRP A 238 2.95 6.20 13.36
N ARG A 239 2.85 4.89 13.15
CA ARG A 239 3.79 3.89 13.68
C ARG A 239 4.70 3.38 12.58
N THR A 240 5.85 2.84 12.95
CA THR A 240 6.70 2.09 12.03
C THR A 240 6.15 0.67 11.83
N PRO A 241 6.47 -0.01 10.72
CA PRO A 241 6.16 -1.43 10.55
C PRO A 241 6.60 -2.29 11.72
N TYR A 242 7.81 -2.08 12.22
CA TYR A 242 8.36 -2.81 13.36
C TYR A 242 7.60 -2.58 14.68
N GLN A 243 7.20 -1.34 14.97
CA GLN A 243 6.38 -1.05 16.14
C GLN A 243 5.05 -1.81 16.12
N VAL A 244 4.42 -1.94 14.95
CA VAL A 244 3.19 -2.73 14.81
C VAL A 244 3.44 -4.21 15.09
N ILE A 245 4.59 -4.75 14.68
CA ILE A 245 4.98 -6.13 15.01
C ILE A 245 5.13 -6.32 16.51
N CYS A 246 5.86 -5.43 17.21
CA CYS A 246 6.04 -5.50 18.67
C CYS A 246 4.72 -5.38 19.42
N GLU A 247 3.85 -4.46 19.02
CA GLU A 247 2.51 -4.34 19.61
C GLU A 247 1.66 -5.60 19.40
N THR A 248 1.76 -6.20 18.21
CA THR A 248 1.03 -7.45 17.92
C THR A 248 1.58 -8.61 18.75
N TRP A 249 2.89 -8.68 18.94
CA TRP A 249 3.52 -9.65 19.85
C TRP A 249 2.95 -9.57 21.26
N THR A 250 2.83 -8.36 21.80
CA THR A 250 2.27 -8.14 23.15
C THR A 250 0.83 -8.65 23.27
N GLN A 251 0.04 -8.55 22.18
CA GLN A 251 -1.37 -8.95 22.17
C GLN A 251 -1.57 -10.45 21.87
N ALA A 252 -0.75 -11.03 21.01
CA ALA A 252 -0.90 -12.39 20.51
C ALA A 252 0.47 -13.07 20.26
N PRO A 253 1.24 -13.37 21.31
CA PRO A 253 2.58 -13.96 21.17
C PRO A 253 2.57 -15.34 20.52
N SER A 254 1.45 -16.08 20.60
CA SER A 254 1.34 -17.45 20.06
C SER A 254 1.47 -17.54 18.53
N ILE A 255 1.26 -16.44 17.80
CA ILE A 255 1.40 -16.43 16.35
C ILE A 255 2.86 -16.20 15.90
N PHE A 256 3.73 -15.85 16.83
CA PHE A 256 5.14 -15.59 16.57
C PHE A 256 5.99 -16.84 16.73
N LYS A 257 7.09 -16.88 16.00
CA LYS A 257 8.14 -17.91 16.09
C LYS A 257 9.23 -17.52 17.07
N ILE A 258 9.54 -16.22 17.10
CA ILE A 258 10.57 -15.62 17.96
C ILE A 258 10.07 -14.29 18.52
N ASP A 259 10.64 -13.87 19.64
CA ASP A 259 10.39 -12.53 20.18
C ASP A 259 10.94 -11.46 19.21
N PRO A 260 10.09 -10.58 18.64
CA PRO A 260 10.54 -9.58 17.71
C PRO A 260 11.55 -8.58 18.29
N HIS A 261 11.60 -8.41 19.61
CA HIS A 261 12.60 -7.55 20.24
C HIS A 261 14.04 -8.09 20.11
N GLN A 262 14.18 -9.37 19.72
CA GLN A 262 15.48 -9.96 19.40
C GLN A 262 15.93 -9.67 17.96
N LEU A 263 15.05 -9.10 17.11
CA LEU A 263 15.42 -8.67 15.76
C LEU A 263 16.31 -7.44 15.87
N ILE A 264 17.59 -7.64 15.68
CA ILE A 264 18.56 -6.55 15.58
C ILE A 264 18.52 -6.02 14.13
N PRO A 265 18.25 -4.70 13.94
CA PRO A 265 18.37 -4.11 12.60
C PRO A 265 19.86 -4.22 12.19
N GLY A 266 20.16 -5.12 11.28
CA GLY A 266 21.48 -5.30 10.72
C GLY A 266 21.43 -5.31 9.19
N PRO A 267 22.56 -5.10 8.51
CA PRO A 267 22.62 -5.35 7.08
C PRO A 267 22.31 -6.84 6.88
N HIS A 268 21.24 -7.11 6.14
CA HIS A 268 20.98 -8.45 5.66
C HIS A 268 22.09 -8.79 4.68
N THR A 269 23.05 -9.60 5.10
CA THR A 269 24.09 -10.19 4.26
C THR A 269 23.49 -11.27 3.40
#